data_2e68e98f1775a740870e688a5259224f
#
_entry.id   2e68e98f1775a740870e688a5259224f
#
_cell.length_a   1.000
_cell.length_b   1.000
_cell.length_c   1.000
_cell.angle_alpha   90.00
_cell.angle_beta   90.00
_cell.angle_gamma   90.00
#
_symmetry.space_group_name_H-M   'P 1'
#
loop_
_entity.id
_entity.type
_entity.pdbx_description
1 polymer ?
#
loop_
_entity_poly.entity_id
_entity_poly.type
_entity_poly.pdbx_seq_one_letter_code
_entity_poly.pdbx_strand_id
1 'polypeptide(L)'
;MSENAAAKEQTAMMPKHGQVCWTEIASTNLEACKTFYGELFNWNLKKSEATGAEMEYIEFGTAEGECKAGGMYQMGKEFGDAPSHWMSYVAVDNVDESAEKVKQLGGNVCVPPTDIPNVGRFCVVNDPTGATFSMITLKPWNPAQS
;
A
#
# COMPACT_ATOMS: atom_id res chain seq x y z
N MET A 1 10.86 -10.94 -28.75
CA MET A 1 9.82 -10.08 -28.23
C MET A 1 10.40 -8.72 -27.94
N SER A 2 9.75 -7.72 -28.42
CA SER A 2 10.26 -6.38 -28.42
C SER A 2 10.14 -5.70 -27.06
N GLU A 3 10.96 -4.69 -26.82
CA GLU A 3 10.89 -3.81 -25.65
C GLU A 3 9.48 -3.22 -25.45
N ASN A 4 8.72 -3.06 -26.54
CA ASN A 4 7.35 -2.57 -26.48
C ASN A 4 6.36 -3.48 -25.74
N ALA A 5 6.59 -4.78 -25.73
CA ALA A 5 5.73 -5.72 -25.02
C ALA A 5 5.95 -5.62 -23.50
N ALA A 6 7.21 -5.49 -23.06
CA ALA A 6 7.53 -5.31 -21.65
C ALA A 6 7.02 -3.95 -21.13
N ALA A 7 7.16 -2.88 -21.91
CA ALA A 7 6.64 -1.56 -21.55
C ALA A 7 5.11 -1.56 -21.46
N LYS A 8 4.43 -2.26 -22.38
CA LYS A 8 2.97 -2.41 -22.35
C LYS A 8 2.51 -3.21 -21.15
N GLU A 9 3.23 -4.25 -20.75
CA GLU A 9 2.92 -5.02 -19.56
C GLU A 9 3.06 -4.20 -18.29
N GLN A 10 4.13 -3.40 -18.17
CA GLN A 10 4.31 -2.49 -17.04
C GLN A 10 3.21 -1.44 -16.98
N THR A 11 2.85 -0.85 -18.12
CA THR A 11 1.77 0.14 -18.20
C THR A 11 0.42 -0.49 -17.87
N ALA A 12 0.18 -1.73 -18.34
CA ALA A 12 -1.04 -2.46 -18.06
C ALA A 12 -1.16 -2.88 -16.59
N MET A 13 -0.02 -2.97 -15.87
CA MET A 13 0.00 -3.32 -14.44
C MET A 13 -0.21 -2.12 -13.52
N MET A 14 -0.13 -0.90 -14.03
CA MET A 14 -0.42 0.29 -13.24
C MET A 14 -1.91 0.40 -12.98
N PRO A 15 -2.30 0.59 -11.71
CA PRO A 15 -3.72 0.70 -11.39
C PRO A 15 -4.33 1.98 -11.96
N LYS A 16 -5.60 1.89 -12.28
CA LYS A 16 -6.35 3.04 -12.79
C LYS A 16 -6.86 3.89 -11.63
N HIS A 17 -7.09 5.16 -11.91
CA HIS A 17 -7.71 6.07 -10.94
C HIS A 17 -9.02 5.48 -10.41
N GLY A 18 -9.14 5.37 -9.08
CA GLY A 18 -10.28 4.80 -8.41
C GLY A 18 -10.22 3.30 -8.17
N GLN A 19 -9.18 2.63 -8.65
CA GLN A 19 -9.00 1.20 -8.44
C GLN A 19 -8.47 0.92 -7.05
N VAL A 20 -9.09 -0.03 -6.32
CA VAL A 20 -8.48 -0.56 -5.09
C VAL A 20 -7.29 -1.41 -5.51
N CYS A 21 -6.09 -0.97 -5.16
CA CYS A 21 -4.86 -1.54 -5.71
C CYS A 21 -4.01 -2.30 -4.70
N TRP A 22 -4.26 -2.14 -3.42
CA TRP A 22 -3.44 -2.72 -2.37
C TRP A 22 -4.24 -2.85 -1.09
N THR A 23 -3.90 -3.85 -0.28
CA THR A 23 -4.42 -3.94 1.08
C THR A 23 -3.25 -4.14 2.03
N GLU A 24 -3.34 -3.57 3.22
CA GLU A 24 -2.23 -3.52 4.14
C GLU A 24 -2.70 -3.86 5.55
N ILE A 25 -1.90 -4.62 6.27
CA ILE A 25 -2.17 -4.98 7.65
C ILE A 25 -1.17 -4.23 8.54
N ALA A 26 -1.68 -3.33 9.36
CA ALA A 26 -0.90 -2.67 10.40
C ALA A 26 -1.06 -3.45 11.69
N SER A 27 0.01 -3.98 12.23
CA SER A 27 -0.06 -4.94 13.34
C SER A 27 0.69 -4.48 14.57
N THR A 28 0.11 -4.77 15.72
CA THR A 28 0.79 -4.59 17.02
C THR A 28 1.81 -5.71 17.27
N ASN A 29 1.73 -6.81 16.50
CA ASN A 29 2.68 -7.92 16.59
C ASN A 29 2.83 -8.59 15.23
N LEU A 30 3.80 -8.11 14.46
CA LEU A 30 4.04 -8.57 13.08
C LEU A 30 4.36 -10.07 13.03
N GLU A 31 5.17 -10.59 13.94
CA GLU A 31 5.55 -12.00 13.94
C GLU A 31 4.31 -12.90 14.12
N ALA A 32 3.40 -12.51 15.00
CA ALA A 32 2.13 -13.25 15.19
C ALA A 32 1.27 -13.21 13.91
N CYS A 33 1.24 -12.09 13.22
CA CYS A 33 0.51 -11.96 11.95
C CYS A 33 1.12 -12.84 10.86
N LYS A 34 2.43 -12.84 10.73
CA LYS A 34 3.13 -13.69 9.75
C LYS A 34 2.77 -15.17 9.96
N THR A 35 2.82 -15.62 11.20
CA THR A 35 2.49 -16.99 11.55
C THR A 35 1.02 -17.30 11.27
N PHE A 36 0.13 -16.44 11.74
CA PHE A 36 -1.31 -16.64 11.60
C PHE A 36 -1.72 -16.75 10.13
N TYR A 37 -1.40 -15.74 9.34
CA TYR A 37 -1.84 -15.70 7.93
C TYR A 37 -1.07 -16.70 7.07
N GLY A 38 0.21 -16.91 7.37
CA GLY A 38 1.00 -17.90 6.67
C GLY A 38 0.45 -19.30 6.84
N GLU A 39 0.06 -19.68 8.05
CA GLU A 39 -0.52 -21.00 8.32
C GLU A 39 -1.96 -21.13 7.85
N LEU A 40 -2.77 -20.08 8.08
CA LEU A 40 -4.19 -20.11 7.72
C LEU A 40 -4.41 -20.20 6.21
N PHE A 41 -3.70 -19.39 5.44
CA PHE A 41 -3.91 -19.28 3.99
C PHE A 41 -2.77 -19.88 3.18
N ASN A 42 -1.72 -20.32 3.83
CA ASN A 42 -0.51 -20.78 3.15
C ASN A 42 0.07 -19.66 2.24
N TRP A 43 -0.03 -18.42 2.71
CA TRP A 43 0.49 -17.29 1.94
C TRP A 43 2.01 -17.33 1.82
N ASN A 44 2.48 -16.91 0.66
CA ASN A 44 3.89 -16.66 0.42
C ASN A 44 4.22 -15.27 0.98
N LEU A 45 5.20 -15.20 1.88
CA LEU A 45 5.59 -13.96 2.55
C LEU A 45 7.01 -13.60 2.13
N LYS A 46 7.20 -12.34 1.72
CA LYS A 46 8.50 -11.86 1.26
C LYS A 46 8.77 -10.46 1.79
N LYS A 47 9.97 -10.25 2.33
CA LYS A 47 10.39 -8.92 2.74
C LYS A 47 10.49 -8.00 1.52
N SER A 48 9.87 -6.82 1.59
CA SER A 48 9.89 -5.85 0.50
C SER A 48 11.28 -5.26 0.34
N GLU A 49 11.73 -5.15 -0.90
CA GLU A 49 12.97 -4.47 -1.24
C GLU A 49 12.76 -2.96 -1.41
N ALA A 50 11.52 -2.54 -1.61
CA ALA A 50 11.20 -1.14 -1.88
C ALA A 50 11.34 -0.24 -0.65
N THR A 51 11.12 -0.76 0.56
CA THR A 51 11.12 0.04 1.78
C THR A 51 12.48 0.21 2.45
N GLY A 52 13.52 -0.46 1.93
CA GLY A 52 14.86 -0.37 2.49
C GLY A 52 15.03 -1.14 3.80
N ALA A 53 16.19 -0.95 4.45
CA ALA A 53 16.56 -1.72 5.64
C ALA A 53 15.94 -1.24 6.94
N GLU A 54 15.43 -0.01 6.98
CA GLU A 54 14.94 0.61 8.21
C GLU A 54 13.55 0.16 8.61
N MET A 55 12.75 -0.31 7.66
CA MET A 55 11.39 -0.74 7.91
C MET A 55 11.18 -2.16 7.40
N GLU A 56 10.77 -3.04 8.29
CA GLU A 56 10.39 -4.39 7.89
C GLU A 56 8.96 -4.38 7.36
N TYR A 57 8.83 -4.45 6.04
CA TYR A 57 7.55 -4.52 5.35
C TYR A 57 7.49 -5.86 4.63
N ILE A 58 6.47 -6.65 4.95
CA ILE A 58 6.32 -8.00 4.41
C ILE A 58 5.21 -7.98 3.36
N GLU A 59 5.57 -8.31 2.13
CA GLU A 59 4.59 -8.47 1.06
C GLU A 59 4.02 -9.88 1.09
N PHE A 60 2.75 -10.02 0.76
CA PHE A 60 2.11 -11.33 0.75
C PHE A 60 1.37 -11.59 -0.56
N GLY A 61 1.19 -12.85 -0.85
CA GLY A 61 0.46 -13.34 -2.00
C GLY A 61 0.10 -14.80 -1.82
N THR A 62 -0.51 -15.40 -2.83
CA THR A 62 -0.87 -16.81 -2.78
C THR A 62 0.38 -17.70 -2.77
N ALA A 63 0.24 -18.94 -2.32
CA ALA A 63 1.35 -19.88 -2.15
C ALA A 63 2.21 -20.04 -3.39
N GLU A 64 1.60 -20.03 -4.57
CA GLU A 64 2.30 -20.21 -5.85
C GLU A 64 2.46 -18.91 -6.62
N GLY A 65 1.94 -17.81 -6.08
CA GLY A 65 1.94 -16.52 -6.72
C GLY A 65 3.04 -15.61 -6.24
N GLU A 66 3.17 -14.49 -6.91
CA GLU A 66 4.05 -13.43 -6.48
C GLU A 66 3.42 -12.70 -5.27
N CYS A 67 4.26 -12.11 -4.42
CA CYS A 67 3.81 -11.36 -3.25
C CYS A 67 3.34 -9.96 -3.66
N LYS A 68 2.19 -9.91 -4.34
CA LYS A 68 1.65 -8.67 -4.90
C LYS A 68 0.20 -8.37 -4.51
N ALA A 69 -0.33 -9.07 -3.51
CA ALA A 69 -1.71 -8.82 -3.08
C ALA A 69 -1.79 -7.72 -2.03
N GLY A 70 -0.81 -7.64 -1.16
CA GLY A 70 -0.77 -6.67 -0.09
C GLY A 70 0.48 -6.80 0.75
N GLY A 71 0.50 -6.09 1.87
CA GLY A 71 1.64 -6.10 2.77
C GLY A 71 1.24 -6.01 4.23
N MET A 72 2.18 -6.26 5.11
CA MET A 72 1.98 -6.13 6.55
C MET A 72 3.23 -5.56 7.21
N TYR A 73 3.04 -4.82 8.28
CA TYR A 73 4.13 -4.18 9.01
C TYR A 73 3.81 -4.02 10.49
N GLN A 74 4.86 -3.80 11.29
CA GLN A 74 4.75 -3.54 12.71
C GLN A 74 4.39 -2.07 12.94
N MET A 75 3.30 -1.81 13.65
CA MET A 75 2.94 -0.44 14.04
C MET A 75 3.96 0.10 15.03
N GLY A 76 4.43 1.32 14.78
CA GLY A 76 5.34 2.02 15.65
C GLY A 76 4.59 2.84 16.70
N LYS A 77 5.36 3.58 17.49
CA LYS A 77 4.84 4.41 18.59
C LYS A 77 3.92 5.53 18.11
N GLU A 78 4.08 5.97 16.86
CA GLU A 78 3.27 7.01 16.26
C GLU A 78 1.79 6.64 16.13
N PHE A 79 1.48 5.35 16.19
CA PHE A 79 0.09 4.86 16.15
C PHE A 79 -0.60 4.92 17.52
N GLY A 80 0.15 5.19 18.60
CA GLY A 80 -0.40 5.22 19.96
C GLY A 80 -1.04 3.89 20.34
N ASP A 81 -2.26 3.93 20.83
CA ASP A 81 -3.02 2.76 21.28
C ASP A 81 -3.91 2.16 20.18
N ALA A 82 -3.69 2.52 18.92
CA ALA A 82 -4.50 2.00 17.82
C ALA A 82 -4.42 0.46 17.75
N PRO A 83 -5.54 -0.24 17.58
CA PRO A 83 -5.51 -1.69 17.43
C PRO A 83 -4.99 -2.09 16.04
N SER A 84 -4.57 -3.33 15.91
CA SER A 84 -4.23 -3.90 14.61
C SER A 84 -5.42 -3.76 13.67
N HIS A 85 -5.17 -3.45 12.42
CA HIS A 85 -6.24 -3.21 11.45
C HIS A 85 -5.76 -3.42 10.01
N TRP A 86 -6.74 -3.61 9.15
CA TRP A 86 -6.53 -3.66 7.70
C TRP A 86 -6.79 -2.28 7.12
N MET A 87 -6.09 -1.95 6.04
CA MET A 87 -6.28 -0.69 5.34
C MET A 87 -6.24 -0.92 3.83
N SER A 88 -7.28 -0.45 3.14
CA SER A 88 -7.34 -0.50 1.67
C SER A 88 -6.70 0.74 1.08
N TYR A 89 -6.01 0.57 -0.04
CA TYR A 89 -5.42 1.66 -0.82
C TYR A 89 -6.14 1.79 -2.16
N VAL A 90 -6.55 2.99 -2.47
CA VAL A 90 -7.18 3.32 -3.75
C VAL A 90 -6.18 4.14 -4.57
N ALA A 91 -5.93 3.70 -5.80
CA ALA A 91 -5.05 4.42 -6.70
C ALA A 91 -5.73 5.69 -7.21
N VAL A 92 -5.01 6.79 -7.23
CA VAL A 92 -5.47 8.07 -7.77
C VAL A 92 -4.39 8.67 -8.65
N ASP A 93 -4.80 9.46 -9.64
CA ASP A 93 -3.85 10.09 -10.57
C ASP A 93 -2.97 11.14 -9.89
N ASN A 94 -3.54 11.88 -8.93
CA ASN A 94 -2.84 12.93 -8.19
C ASN A 94 -3.37 12.99 -6.77
N VAL A 95 -2.57 12.48 -5.83
CA VAL A 95 -3.01 12.36 -4.44
C VAL A 95 -3.23 13.72 -3.77
N ASP A 96 -2.48 14.75 -4.15
CA ASP A 96 -2.65 16.09 -3.60
C ASP A 96 -4.01 16.69 -3.98
N GLU A 97 -4.37 16.58 -5.25
CA GLU A 97 -5.69 17.02 -5.74
C GLU A 97 -6.81 16.22 -5.09
N SER A 98 -6.62 14.91 -4.98
CA SER A 98 -7.63 14.03 -4.36
C SER A 98 -7.81 14.35 -2.88
N ALA A 99 -6.74 14.67 -2.15
CA ALA A 99 -6.83 15.07 -0.74
C ALA A 99 -7.65 16.35 -0.57
N GLU A 100 -7.46 17.34 -1.45
CA GLU A 100 -8.28 18.56 -1.42
C GLU A 100 -9.75 18.26 -1.72
N LYS A 101 -10.00 17.35 -2.66
CA LYS A 101 -11.34 16.94 -3.00
C LYS A 101 -12.05 16.22 -1.85
N VAL A 102 -11.30 15.43 -1.07
CA VAL A 102 -11.84 14.79 0.14
C VAL A 102 -12.44 15.83 1.08
N LYS A 103 -11.74 16.93 1.32
CA LYS A 103 -12.22 18.01 2.19
C LYS A 103 -13.49 18.64 1.62
N GLN A 104 -13.54 18.89 0.32
CA GLN A 104 -14.69 19.45 -0.36
C GLN A 104 -15.93 18.55 -0.27
N LEU A 105 -15.72 17.24 -0.24
CA LEU A 105 -16.78 16.23 -0.20
C LEU A 105 -17.21 15.84 1.22
N GLY A 106 -16.69 16.51 2.25
CA GLY A 106 -17.09 16.27 3.63
C GLY A 106 -16.27 15.22 4.36
N GLY A 107 -15.17 14.76 3.76
CA GLY A 107 -14.24 13.85 4.42
C GLY A 107 -13.18 14.61 5.20
N ASN A 108 -12.22 13.85 5.73
CA ASN A 108 -11.14 14.40 6.55
C ASN A 108 -9.80 13.80 6.12
N VAL A 109 -8.75 14.59 6.13
CA VAL A 109 -7.39 14.12 5.84
C VAL A 109 -6.67 13.87 7.18
N CYS A 110 -6.38 12.60 7.47
CA CYS A 110 -5.71 12.17 8.69
C CYS A 110 -4.19 12.29 8.57
N VAL A 111 -3.64 11.85 7.44
CA VAL A 111 -2.22 11.96 7.11
C VAL A 111 -2.14 12.70 5.78
N PRO A 112 -1.52 13.88 5.75
CA PRO A 112 -1.42 14.64 4.48
C PRO A 112 -0.56 13.92 3.46
N PRO A 113 -0.65 14.29 2.18
CA PRO A 113 0.16 13.65 1.13
C PRO A 113 1.63 13.61 1.52
N THR A 114 2.20 12.42 1.46
CA THR A 114 3.55 12.10 1.93
C THR A 114 4.22 11.17 0.94
N ASP A 115 5.48 11.42 0.61
CA ASP A 115 6.24 10.57 -0.30
C ASP A 115 6.67 9.27 0.37
N ILE A 116 6.51 8.17 -0.36
CA ILE A 116 7.13 6.90 -0.02
C ILE A 116 8.24 6.68 -1.04
N PRO A 117 9.53 6.76 -0.64
CA PRO A 117 10.63 6.61 -1.59
C PRO A 117 10.49 5.34 -2.44
N ASN A 118 10.70 5.47 -3.73
CA ASN A 118 10.63 4.38 -4.72
C ASN A 118 9.24 3.78 -4.95
N VAL A 119 8.21 4.22 -4.23
CA VAL A 119 6.85 3.65 -4.34
C VAL A 119 5.88 4.67 -4.93
N GLY A 120 5.79 5.84 -4.33
CA GLY A 120 4.86 6.87 -4.76
C GLY A 120 4.57 7.88 -3.68
N ARG A 121 3.36 8.42 -3.70
CA ARG A 121 2.91 9.42 -2.74
C ARG A 121 1.52 9.04 -2.26
N PHE A 122 1.31 9.06 -0.95
CA PHE A 122 0.06 8.58 -0.35
C PHE A 122 -0.49 9.58 0.66
N CYS A 123 -1.77 9.40 1.01
CA CYS A 123 -2.38 10.06 2.15
C CYS A 123 -3.37 9.11 2.81
N VAL A 124 -3.73 9.39 4.05
CA VAL A 124 -4.74 8.63 4.80
C VAL A 124 -5.91 9.56 5.08
N VAL A 125 -7.10 9.12 4.76
CA VAL A 125 -8.30 9.95 4.85
C VAL A 125 -9.46 9.19 5.48
N ASN A 126 -10.45 9.96 5.94
CA ASN A 126 -11.74 9.41 6.34
C ASN A 126 -12.80 9.85 5.34
N ASP A 127 -13.73 8.97 5.04
CA ASP A 127 -14.92 9.35 4.30
C ASP A 127 -15.90 10.13 5.22
N PRO A 128 -17.00 10.69 4.71
CA PRO A 128 -17.93 11.45 5.55
C PRO A 128 -18.57 10.66 6.70
N THR A 129 -18.52 9.33 6.67
CA THR A 129 -19.05 8.47 7.74
C THR A 129 -18.00 8.07 8.76
N GLY A 130 -16.73 8.43 8.52
CA GLY A 130 -15.62 8.12 9.40
C GLY A 130 -14.81 6.89 9.03
N ALA A 131 -15.12 6.22 7.92
CA ALA A 131 -14.34 5.06 7.47
C ALA A 131 -12.98 5.52 6.96
N THR A 132 -11.93 4.82 7.38
CA THR A 132 -10.54 5.18 7.06
C THR A 132 -10.02 4.35 5.89
N PHE A 133 -9.35 5.01 4.96
CA PHE A 133 -8.66 4.36 3.84
C PHE A 133 -7.50 5.22 3.38
N SER A 134 -6.67 4.65 2.51
CA SER A 134 -5.53 5.38 1.94
C SER A 134 -5.73 5.60 0.44
N MET A 135 -5.20 6.69 -0.06
CA MET A 135 -5.08 6.95 -1.50
C MET A 135 -3.62 7.01 -1.86
N ILE A 136 -3.27 6.56 -3.05
CA ILE A 136 -1.88 6.51 -3.48
C ILE A 136 -1.75 6.84 -4.97
N THR A 137 -0.73 7.64 -5.28
CA THR A 137 -0.27 7.84 -6.66
C THR A 137 1.04 7.10 -6.78
N LEU A 138 1.03 5.99 -7.51
CA LEU A 138 2.20 5.13 -7.65
C LEU A 138 3.17 5.69 -8.70
N LYS A 139 4.46 5.51 -8.44
CA LYS A 139 5.49 5.77 -9.44
C LYS A 139 5.73 4.49 -10.23
N PRO A 140 5.96 4.58 -11.56
CA PRO A 140 6.43 3.42 -12.31
C PRO A 140 7.75 2.92 -11.70
N TRP A 141 7.87 1.61 -11.51
CA TRP A 141 9.10 1.03 -10.99
C TRP A 141 10.23 1.25 -11.99
N ASN A 142 11.36 1.76 -11.50
CA ASN A 142 12.52 2.02 -12.33
C ASN A 142 13.75 1.36 -11.69
N PRO A 143 14.26 0.25 -12.27
CA PRO A 143 15.41 -0.46 -11.71
C PRO A 143 16.68 0.40 -11.61
N ALA A 144 16.79 1.43 -12.43
CA ALA A 144 17.98 2.30 -12.41
C ALA A 144 18.02 3.23 -11.20
N GLN A 145 16.92 3.37 -10.46
CA GLN A 145 16.82 4.23 -9.28
C GLN A 145 16.79 3.46 -7.96
N SER A 146 16.88 2.15 -8.00
CA SER A 146 16.89 1.31 -6.81
C SER A 146 18.29 1.15 -6.23
#